data_99b835adc3069f1692fedbde37ccd95a
#
_entry.id   99b835adc3069f1692fedbde37ccd95a
#
_cell.length_a   1.000
_cell.length_b   1.000
_cell.length_c   1.000
_cell.angle_alpha   90.00
_cell.angle_beta   90.00
_cell.angle_gamma   90.00
#
_symmetry.space_group_name_H-M   'P 1'
#
loop_
_entity.id
_entity.type
_entity.pdbx_description
1 polymer ?
#
loop_
_entity_poly.entity_id
_entity_poly.type
_entity_poly.pdbx_seq_one_letter_code
_entity_poly.pdbx_strand_id
1 'polypeptide(L)'
;MIKICALLSLLLLASCQENKTVNRNNEEPKALQEKSIDFGRFRSHNDLVNDLYTELMNKSPKLKALESELNEFNPQDTLNSYYSYDQKSNDYYLSARNQADLITDSIMKHKILNLIKKSEEKYVSEKTDLKALIKTINQKRNSIHDYHNTLKIVLTLPLIEKYQKEHLPKNDPFVKMIEKENELIQKVKQNTPKY
;
A
#
# COMPACT_ATOMS: atom_id res chain seq x y z
N MET A 1 14.76 -52.19 28.12
CA MET A 1 13.88 -51.13 27.49
C MET A 1 14.50 -49.73 27.48
N ILE A 2 15.76 -49.53 27.86
CA ILE A 2 16.43 -48.19 27.92
C ILE A 2 17.27 -47.91 26.66
N LYS A 3 17.54 -48.92 25.81
CA LYS A 3 18.38 -48.73 24.60
C LYS A 3 17.61 -48.30 23.33
N ILE A 4 16.28 -48.25 23.33
CA ILE A 4 15.44 -47.84 22.18
C ILE A 4 15.13 -46.34 22.23
N CYS A 5 15.10 -45.72 23.40
CA CYS A 5 14.85 -44.26 23.53
C CYS A 5 16.04 -43.37 23.11
N ALA A 6 17.26 -43.91 23.10
CA ALA A 6 18.45 -43.16 22.71
C ALA A 6 18.62 -43.00 21.19
N LEU A 7 17.94 -43.84 20.38
CA LEU A 7 18.04 -43.78 18.92
C LEU A 7 17.01 -42.83 18.29
N LEU A 8 15.95 -42.45 19.04
CA LEU A 8 14.91 -41.55 18.55
C LEU A 8 15.22 -40.05 18.75
N SER A 9 16.22 -39.71 19.60
CA SER A 9 16.62 -38.33 19.88
C SER A 9 17.65 -37.76 18.89
N LEU A 10 18.22 -38.60 18.01
CA LEU A 10 19.26 -38.17 17.05
C LEU A 10 18.70 -37.74 15.67
N LEU A 11 17.41 -37.91 15.45
CA LEU A 11 16.76 -37.57 14.16
C LEU A 11 16.12 -36.16 14.09
N LEU A 12 16.24 -35.35 15.14
CA LEU A 12 15.63 -33.99 15.19
C LEU A 12 16.61 -32.85 14.87
N LEU A 13 17.86 -33.11 14.49
CA LEU A 13 18.87 -32.09 14.21
C LEU A 13 19.20 -31.89 12.72
N ALA A 14 18.50 -32.55 11.81
CA ALA A 14 18.75 -32.41 10.36
C ALA A 14 17.69 -31.60 9.63
N SER A 15 17.05 -30.62 10.29
CA SER A 15 16.25 -29.60 9.61
C SER A 15 17.00 -28.27 9.59
N CYS A 16 18.25 -28.27 9.13
CA CYS A 16 18.82 -27.09 8.49
C CYS A 16 18.12 -26.93 7.13
N GLN A 17 17.06 -26.18 7.10
CA GLN A 17 16.47 -25.69 5.86
C GLN A 17 17.51 -24.75 5.24
N GLU A 18 18.28 -25.29 4.30
CA GLU A 18 19.13 -24.53 3.40
C GLU A 18 18.26 -23.44 2.80
N ASN A 19 18.41 -22.21 3.28
CA ASN A 19 18.01 -21.03 2.53
C ASN A 19 18.76 -21.09 1.21
N LYS A 20 18.15 -21.68 0.18
CA LYS A 20 18.59 -21.49 -1.19
C LYS A 20 18.59 -19.98 -1.40
N THR A 21 19.76 -19.38 -1.25
CA THR A 21 20.07 -18.07 -1.76
C THR A 21 19.62 -18.07 -3.22
N VAL A 22 18.50 -17.39 -3.46
CA VAL A 22 18.08 -17.05 -4.82
C VAL A 22 19.31 -16.45 -5.49
N ASN A 23 19.79 -17.12 -6.52
CA ASN A 23 20.91 -16.66 -7.35
C ASN A 23 20.46 -15.31 -7.94
N ARG A 24 20.76 -14.22 -7.24
CA ARG A 24 20.47 -12.86 -7.70
C ARG A 24 21.46 -12.61 -8.82
N ASN A 25 20.96 -12.65 -10.05
CA ASN A 25 21.70 -12.07 -11.17
C ASN A 25 22.19 -10.70 -10.72
N ASN A 26 23.52 -10.51 -10.77
CA ASN A 26 24.22 -9.32 -10.26
C ASN A 26 24.02 -8.09 -11.14
N GLU A 27 23.07 -8.11 -12.06
CA GLU A 27 22.76 -6.96 -12.91
C GLU A 27 21.99 -5.92 -12.12
N GLU A 28 22.50 -4.71 -12.20
CA GLU A 28 21.84 -3.53 -11.64
C GLU A 28 20.44 -3.38 -12.25
N PRO A 29 19.40 -3.16 -11.42
CA PRO A 29 18.03 -2.94 -11.90
C PRO A 29 17.99 -1.80 -12.92
N LYS A 30 17.26 -2.00 -14.01
CA LYS A 30 17.10 -0.99 -15.08
C LYS A 30 16.55 0.34 -14.54
N ALA A 31 15.72 0.27 -13.52
CA ALA A 31 15.17 1.45 -12.86
C ALA A 31 16.23 2.31 -12.15
N LEU A 32 17.41 1.73 -11.82
CA LEU A 32 18.54 2.41 -11.18
C LEU A 32 19.64 2.79 -12.18
N GLN A 33 19.60 2.30 -13.42
CA GLN A 33 20.57 2.66 -14.44
C GLN A 33 20.42 4.14 -14.82
N GLU A 34 21.54 4.83 -14.94
CA GLU A 34 21.57 6.27 -15.20
C GLU A 34 20.79 6.64 -16.48
N LYS A 35 19.64 7.25 -16.29
CA LYS A 35 19.06 8.14 -17.27
C LYS A 35 19.65 9.52 -16.94
N SER A 36 20.40 10.12 -17.87
CA SER A 36 20.90 11.49 -17.74
C SER A 36 19.83 12.38 -17.13
N ILE A 37 20.12 12.98 -15.97
CA ILE A 37 19.20 13.91 -15.32
C ILE A 37 19.12 15.13 -16.24
N ASP A 38 18.07 15.22 -17.04
CA ASP A 38 17.75 16.43 -17.77
C ASP A 38 17.20 17.44 -16.75
N PHE A 39 18.05 18.38 -16.32
CA PHE A 39 17.76 19.42 -15.34
C PHE A 39 16.54 20.30 -15.69
N GLY A 40 15.98 20.16 -16.89
CA GLY A 40 14.85 20.95 -17.38
C GLY A 40 13.48 20.32 -17.17
N ARG A 41 13.38 19.07 -16.74
CA ARG A 41 12.08 18.39 -16.51
C ARG A 41 12.02 17.78 -15.12
N PHE A 42 11.43 18.50 -14.19
CA PHE A 42 10.84 17.87 -13.00
C PHE A 42 9.80 16.85 -13.48
N ARG A 43 10.21 15.60 -13.71
CA ARG A 43 9.27 14.50 -13.88
C ARG A 43 8.59 14.30 -12.54
N SER A 44 7.37 14.80 -12.45
CA SER A 44 6.38 14.36 -11.49
C SER A 44 6.41 12.84 -11.37
N HIS A 45 6.72 12.33 -10.19
CA HIS A 45 6.50 10.96 -9.76
C HIS A 45 7.26 9.86 -10.52
N ASN A 46 8.56 9.73 -10.25
CA ASN A 46 9.20 8.42 -10.40
C ASN A 46 8.81 7.58 -9.18
N ASP A 47 7.89 6.67 -9.35
CA ASP A 47 7.58 5.67 -8.33
C ASP A 47 8.63 4.53 -8.40
N LEU A 48 9.86 4.88 -7.97
CA LEU A 48 11.01 3.98 -8.03
C LEU A 48 10.77 2.67 -7.29
N VAL A 49 9.97 2.68 -6.23
CA VAL A 49 9.61 1.46 -5.49
C VAL A 49 8.79 0.52 -6.39
N ASN A 50 7.79 1.03 -7.10
CA ASN A 50 6.99 0.22 -8.01
C ASN A 50 7.80 -0.24 -9.24
N ASP A 51 8.70 0.60 -9.76
CA ASP A 51 9.58 0.22 -10.88
C ASP A 51 10.50 -0.95 -10.49
N LEU A 52 11.18 -0.84 -9.35
CA LEU A 52 12.04 -1.90 -8.80
C LEU A 52 11.25 -3.16 -8.47
N TYR A 53 10.08 -3.01 -7.86
CA TYR A 53 9.21 -4.15 -7.55
C TYR A 53 8.74 -4.86 -8.81
N THR A 54 8.38 -4.12 -9.86
CA THR A 54 7.98 -4.68 -11.16
C THR A 54 9.10 -5.51 -11.78
N GLU A 55 10.35 -5.06 -11.68
CA GLU A 55 11.50 -5.86 -12.14
C GLU A 55 11.68 -7.15 -11.33
N LEU A 56 11.50 -7.10 -10.00
CA LEU A 56 11.55 -8.28 -9.14
C LEU A 56 10.40 -9.25 -9.45
N MET A 57 9.19 -8.71 -9.61
CA MET A 57 7.99 -9.46 -9.96
C MET A 57 8.19 -10.20 -11.30
N ASN A 58 8.77 -9.52 -12.31
CA ASN A 58 9.04 -10.13 -13.61
C ASN A 58 10.02 -11.30 -13.56
N LYS A 59 10.91 -11.32 -12.58
CA LYS A 59 11.89 -12.39 -12.35
C LYS A 59 11.40 -13.48 -11.40
N SER A 60 10.24 -13.32 -10.76
CA SER A 60 9.72 -14.24 -9.73
C SER A 60 8.33 -14.77 -10.09
N PRO A 61 8.21 -16.05 -10.47
CA PRO A 61 6.90 -16.67 -10.71
C PRO A 61 5.95 -16.57 -9.52
N LYS A 62 6.50 -16.62 -8.28
CA LYS A 62 5.71 -16.51 -7.05
C LYS A 62 5.10 -15.11 -6.89
N LEU A 63 5.86 -14.05 -7.17
CA LEU A 63 5.33 -12.68 -7.12
C LEU A 63 4.31 -12.44 -8.23
N LYS A 64 4.57 -12.97 -9.44
CA LYS A 64 3.59 -12.89 -10.53
C LYS A 64 2.25 -13.54 -10.17
N ALA A 65 2.29 -14.72 -9.56
CA ALA A 65 1.07 -15.40 -9.12
C ALA A 65 0.31 -14.57 -8.07
N LEU A 66 1.04 -14.01 -7.07
CA LEU A 66 0.44 -13.14 -6.06
C LEU A 66 -0.22 -11.91 -6.69
N GLU A 67 0.45 -11.23 -7.61
CA GLU A 67 -0.11 -10.05 -8.29
C GLU A 67 -1.35 -10.42 -9.13
N SER A 68 -1.34 -11.59 -9.79
CA SER A 68 -2.53 -12.09 -10.51
C SER A 68 -3.70 -12.28 -9.56
N GLU A 69 -3.49 -12.97 -8.43
CA GLU A 69 -4.53 -13.18 -7.43
C GLU A 69 -5.07 -11.87 -6.84
N LEU A 70 -4.18 -10.90 -6.55
CA LEU A 70 -4.58 -9.59 -6.05
C LEU A 70 -5.40 -8.80 -7.07
N ASN A 71 -5.03 -8.86 -8.35
CA ASN A 71 -5.74 -8.18 -9.44
C ASN A 71 -7.09 -8.83 -9.78
N GLU A 72 -7.17 -10.15 -9.67
CA GLU A 72 -8.40 -10.91 -9.92
C GLU A 72 -9.40 -10.79 -8.76
N PHE A 73 -8.90 -10.49 -7.55
CA PHE A 73 -9.74 -10.36 -6.37
C PHE A 73 -10.61 -9.11 -6.44
N ASN A 74 -11.87 -9.29 -6.80
CA ASN A 74 -12.86 -8.22 -6.86
C ASN A 74 -14.06 -8.46 -5.92
N PRO A 75 -14.04 -7.98 -4.69
CA PRO A 75 -15.17 -8.09 -3.77
C PRO A 75 -16.28 -7.08 -4.06
N GLN A 76 -16.13 -6.21 -5.06
CA GLN A 76 -16.99 -5.06 -5.27
C GLN A 76 -18.45 -5.47 -5.57
N ASP A 77 -18.66 -6.52 -6.33
CA ASP A 77 -20.04 -6.97 -6.68
C ASP A 77 -20.82 -7.40 -5.43
N THR A 78 -20.17 -8.14 -4.53
CA THR A 78 -20.77 -8.54 -3.25
C THR A 78 -21.08 -7.33 -2.37
N LEU A 79 -20.15 -6.37 -2.30
CA LEU A 79 -20.32 -5.14 -1.52
C LEU A 79 -21.40 -4.23 -2.12
N ASN A 80 -21.45 -4.10 -3.43
CA ASN A 80 -22.45 -3.30 -4.13
C ASN A 80 -23.88 -3.81 -3.86
N SER A 81 -24.08 -5.10 -3.79
CA SER A 81 -25.37 -5.69 -3.43
C SER A 81 -25.86 -5.19 -2.06
N TYR A 82 -24.97 -5.20 -1.06
CA TYR A 82 -25.28 -4.66 0.26
C TYR A 82 -25.54 -3.14 0.23
N TYR A 83 -24.66 -2.36 -0.39
CA TYR A 83 -24.80 -0.92 -0.42
C TYR A 83 -26.07 -0.47 -1.14
N SER A 84 -26.40 -1.13 -2.25
CA SER A 84 -27.65 -0.87 -2.98
C SER A 84 -28.90 -1.17 -2.15
N TYR A 85 -28.89 -2.28 -1.40
CA TYR A 85 -29.95 -2.64 -0.48
C TYR A 85 -30.09 -1.61 0.65
N ASP A 86 -28.98 -1.27 1.29
CA ASP A 86 -28.93 -0.33 2.42
C ASP A 86 -29.39 1.06 2.00
N GLN A 87 -28.93 1.55 0.84
CA GLN A 87 -29.32 2.83 0.29
C GLN A 87 -30.82 2.91 0.02
N LYS A 88 -31.37 1.94 -0.72
CA LYS A 88 -32.80 1.90 -1.03
C LYS A 88 -33.67 1.90 0.23
N SER A 89 -33.25 1.16 1.24
CA SER A 89 -33.97 1.09 2.52
C SER A 89 -33.91 2.43 3.26
N ASN A 90 -32.76 3.07 3.34
CA ASN A 90 -32.59 4.37 3.98
C ASN A 90 -33.37 5.46 3.23
N ASP A 91 -33.32 5.47 1.89
CA ASP A 91 -34.06 6.42 1.05
C ASP A 91 -35.58 6.27 1.26
N TYR A 92 -36.07 5.04 1.40
CA TYR A 92 -37.48 4.79 1.73
C TYR A 92 -37.86 5.41 3.09
N TYR A 93 -37.11 5.14 4.16
CA TYR A 93 -37.43 5.68 5.48
C TYR A 93 -37.34 7.21 5.54
N LEU A 94 -36.37 7.81 4.84
CA LEU A 94 -36.29 9.25 4.69
C LEU A 94 -37.52 9.82 3.99
N SER A 95 -37.89 9.24 2.85
CA SER A 95 -39.07 9.66 2.08
C SER A 95 -40.37 9.45 2.87
N ALA A 96 -40.50 8.34 3.57
CA ALA A 96 -41.67 8.03 4.40
C ALA A 96 -41.86 9.05 5.53
N ARG A 97 -40.78 9.44 6.21
CA ARG A 97 -40.82 10.52 7.22
C ARG A 97 -41.25 11.85 6.62
N ASN A 98 -40.66 12.23 5.47
CA ASN A 98 -41.04 13.46 4.79
C ASN A 98 -42.54 13.49 4.38
N GLN A 99 -43.07 12.34 3.93
CA GLN A 99 -44.48 12.22 3.63
C GLN A 99 -45.35 12.29 4.91
N ALA A 100 -44.93 11.66 5.98
CA ALA A 100 -45.63 11.72 7.25
C ALA A 100 -45.69 13.15 7.82
N ASP A 101 -44.68 13.98 7.56
CA ASP A 101 -44.64 15.36 8.00
C ASP A 101 -45.67 16.25 7.33
N LEU A 102 -46.15 15.86 6.16
CA LEU A 102 -47.23 16.58 5.45
C LEU A 102 -48.63 16.26 6.02
N ILE A 103 -48.76 15.28 6.91
CA ILE A 103 -50.04 14.95 7.54
C ILE A 103 -50.44 16.07 8.50
N THR A 104 -51.61 16.66 8.30
CA THR A 104 -52.08 17.76 9.14
C THR A 104 -52.75 17.29 10.44
N ASP A 105 -53.39 16.11 10.44
CA ASP A 105 -53.93 15.50 11.66
C ASP A 105 -52.80 15.01 12.54
N SER A 106 -52.65 15.59 13.70
CA SER A 106 -51.57 15.33 14.64
C SER A 106 -51.58 13.89 15.21
N ILE A 107 -52.78 13.32 15.45
CA ILE A 107 -52.93 11.98 15.99
C ILE A 107 -52.56 10.96 14.92
N MET A 108 -53.01 11.15 13.69
CA MET A 108 -52.68 10.33 12.55
C MET A 108 -51.18 10.41 12.25
N LYS A 109 -50.60 11.60 12.19
CA LYS A 109 -49.16 11.83 11.98
C LYS A 109 -48.36 11.02 13.00
N HIS A 110 -48.65 11.14 14.28
CA HIS A 110 -47.93 10.44 15.33
C HIS A 110 -48.02 8.92 15.19
N LYS A 111 -49.18 8.37 14.85
CA LYS A 111 -49.35 6.94 14.59
C LYS A 111 -48.48 6.48 13.42
N ILE A 112 -48.43 7.22 12.31
CA ILE A 112 -47.64 6.88 11.12
C ILE A 112 -46.13 6.97 11.41
N LEU A 113 -45.68 8.03 12.07
CA LEU A 113 -44.27 8.14 12.47
C LEU A 113 -43.82 7.00 13.37
N ASN A 114 -44.70 6.54 14.30
CA ASN A 114 -44.38 5.39 15.13
C ASN A 114 -44.31 4.08 14.34
N LEU A 115 -45.16 3.90 13.31
CA LEU A 115 -45.06 2.74 12.42
C LEU A 115 -43.74 2.73 11.63
N ILE A 116 -43.37 3.90 11.06
CA ILE A 116 -42.12 4.07 10.34
C ILE A 116 -40.93 3.75 11.25
N LYS A 117 -40.90 4.32 12.46
CA LYS A 117 -39.86 4.08 13.46
C LYS A 117 -39.72 2.59 13.81
N LYS A 118 -40.79 1.90 14.12
CA LYS A 118 -40.76 0.46 14.43
C LYS A 118 -40.23 -0.39 13.26
N SER A 119 -40.64 -0.05 12.03
CA SER A 119 -40.17 -0.73 10.83
C SER A 119 -38.68 -0.49 10.59
N GLU A 120 -38.19 0.74 10.77
CA GLU A 120 -36.78 1.09 10.69
C GLU A 120 -35.93 0.39 11.75
N GLU A 121 -36.41 0.35 13.01
CA GLU A 121 -35.75 -0.37 14.09
C GLU A 121 -35.58 -1.87 13.77
N LYS A 122 -36.63 -2.50 13.24
CA LYS A 122 -36.55 -3.88 12.77
C LYS A 122 -35.52 -4.05 11.67
N TYR A 123 -35.54 -3.23 10.64
CA TYR A 123 -34.56 -3.21 9.56
C TYR A 123 -33.13 -3.06 10.08
N VAL A 124 -32.87 -2.10 10.99
CA VAL A 124 -31.56 -1.89 11.60
C VAL A 124 -31.08 -3.12 12.38
N SER A 125 -31.99 -3.75 13.14
CA SER A 125 -31.68 -4.98 13.89
C SER A 125 -31.31 -6.14 12.94
N GLU A 126 -32.10 -6.37 11.89
CA GLU A 126 -31.88 -7.47 10.95
C GLU A 126 -30.57 -7.35 10.15
N LYS A 127 -30.07 -6.13 9.91
CA LYS A 127 -28.81 -5.91 9.18
C LYS A 127 -27.56 -5.86 10.05
N THR A 128 -27.69 -5.98 11.38
CA THR A 128 -26.56 -5.76 12.31
C THR A 128 -25.41 -6.71 12.04
N ASP A 129 -25.68 -8.01 11.87
CA ASP A 129 -24.65 -9.02 11.59
C ASP A 129 -24.00 -8.78 10.23
N LEU A 130 -24.81 -8.46 9.22
CA LEU A 130 -24.31 -8.18 7.87
C LEU A 130 -23.42 -6.93 7.87
N LYS A 131 -23.79 -5.89 8.61
CA LYS A 131 -22.96 -4.67 8.81
C LYS A 131 -21.60 -5.00 9.46
N ALA A 132 -21.58 -5.92 10.43
CA ALA A 132 -20.34 -6.38 11.06
C ALA A 132 -19.44 -7.13 10.06
N LEU A 133 -20.02 -7.97 9.20
CA LEU A 133 -19.28 -8.65 8.13
C LEU A 133 -18.68 -7.65 7.13
N ILE A 134 -19.46 -6.67 6.67
CA ILE A 134 -18.98 -5.61 5.78
C ILE A 134 -17.82 -4.84 6.39
N LYS A 135 -17.93 -4.47 7.66
CA LYS A 135 -16.83 -3.83 8.40
C LYS A 135 -15.56 -4.70 8.39
N THR A 136 -15.71 -5.99 8.65
CA THR A 136 -14.59 -6.94 8.66
C THR A 136 -13.96 -7.08 7.26
N ILE A 137 -14.78 -7.16 6.20
CA ILE A 137 -14.28 -7.18 4.81
C ILE A 137 -13.43 -5.94 4.52
N ASN A 138 -13.93 -4.76 4.87
CA ASN A 138 -13.19 -3.51 4.63
C ASN A 138 -11.87 -3.46 5.42
N GLN A 139 -11.85 -3.93 6.66
CA GLN A 139 -10.62 -4.05 7.45
C GLN A 139 -9.61 -5.01 6.80
N LYS A 140 -10.07 -6.16 6.30
CA LYS A 140 -9.20 -7.12 5.59
C LYS A 140 -8.64 -6.55 4.29
N ARG A 141 -9.43 -5.80 3.53
CA ARG A 141 -8.95 -5.10 2.32
C ARG A 141 -7.86 -4.09 2.64
N ASN A 142 -8.04 -3.29 3.68
CA ASN A 142 -7.00 -2.36 4.13
C ASN A 142 -5.72 -3.12 4.53
N SER A 143 -5.86 -4.22 5.28
CA SER A 143 -4.71 -5.05 5.64
C SER A 143 -3.98 -5.62 4.41
N ILE A 144 -4.71 -6.09 3.39
CA ILE A 144 -4.10 -6.56 2.13
C ILE A 144 -3.29 -5.44 1.49
N HIS A 145 -3.85 -4.24 1.39
CA HIS A 145 -3.16 -3.08 0.83
C HIS A 145 -1.89 -2.71 1.62
N ASP A 146 -1.97 -2.69 2.95
CA ASP A 146 -0.85 -2.36 3.82
C ASP A 146 0.28 -3.40 3.72
N TYR A 147 -0.06 -4.69 3.74
CA TYR A 147 0.92 -5.77 3.56
C TYR A 147 1.53 -5.76 2.16
N HIS A 148 0.76 -5.44 1.13
CA HIS A 148 1.25 -5.33 -0.24
C HIS A 148 2.27 -4.18 -0.39
N ASN A 149 1.96 -3.01 0.18
CA ASN A 149 2.91 -1.89 0.20
C ASN A 149 4.17 -2.24 1.01
N THR A 150 4.02 -2.87 2.16
CA THR A 150 5.13 -3.36 2.97
C THR A 150 6.01 -4.34 2.19
N LEU A 151 5.40 -5.30 1.49
CA LEU A 151 6.10 -6.26 0.65
C LEU A 151 6.96 -5.56 -0.41
N LYS A 152 6.41 -4.58 -1.13
CA LYS A 152 7.13 -3.79 -2.13
C LYS A 152 8.37 -3.12 -1.53
N ILE A 153 8.19 -2.42 -0.41
CA ILE A 153 9.28 -1.71 0.27
C ILE A 153 10.36 -2.69 0.73
N VAL A 154 9.99 -3.74 1.45
CA VAL A 154 10.95 -4.72 2.01
C VAL A 154 11.75 -5.41 0.93
N LEU A 155 11.14 -5.72 -0.22
CA LEU A 155 11.84 -6.35 -1.33
C LEU A 155 12.74 -5.40 -2.12
N THR A 156 12.39 -4.12 -2.20
CA THR A 156 13.15 -3.13 -3.00
C THR A 156 14.22 -2.40 -2.20
N LEU A 157 14.08 -2.30 -0.89
CA LEU A 157 15.04 -1.63 0.00
C LEU A 157 16.49 -2.14 -0.17
N PRO A 158 16.77 -3.46 -0.20
CA PRO A 158 18.13 -3.94 -0.40
C PRO A 158 18.74 -3.56 -1.77
N LEU A 159 17.91 -3.30 -2.77
CA LEU A 159 18.38 -2.90 -4.10
C LEU A 159 18.91 -1.48 -4.09
N ILE A 160 18.16 -0.56 -3.47
CA ILE A 160 18.61 0.84 -3.36
C ILE A 160 19.81 0.98 -2.42
N GLU A 161 19.86 0.21 -1.31
CA GLU A 161 21.00 0.19 -0.40
C GLU A 161 22.28 -0.29 -1.11
N LYS A 162 22.16 -1.32 -1.95
CA LYS A 162 23.29 -1.77 -2.80
C LYS A 162 23.74 -0.68 -3.75
N TYR A 163 22.81 -0.06 -4.48
CA TYR A 163 23.09 1.04 -5.39
C TYR A 163 23.82 2.19 -4.68
N GLN A 164 23.30 2.64 -3.54
CA GLN A 164 23.91 3.72 -2.74
C GLN A 164 25.35 3.41 -2.34
N LYS A 165 25.62 2.15 -1.94
CA LYS A 165 26.97 1.72 -1.57
C LYS A 165 27.93 1.70 -2.75
N GLU A 166 27.45 1.25 -3.92
CA GLU A 166 28.27 1.07 -5.11
C GLU A 166 28.50 2.38 -5.87
N HIS A 167 27.57 3.34 -5.77
CA HIS A 167 27.58 4.60 -6.55
C HIS A 167 27.81 5.86 -5.70
N LEU A 168 28.24 5.70 -4.43
CA LEU A 168 28.54 6.87 -3.61
C LEU A 168 29.65 7.70 -4.26
N PRO A 169 29.41 8.99 -4.61
CA PRO A 169 30.42 9.83 -5.22
C PRO A 169 31.64 10.01 -4.32
N LYS A 170 32.81 10.05 -4.93
CA LYS A 170 34.06 10.36 -4.20
C LYS A 170 34.09 11.83 -3.83
N ASN A 171 34.68 12.18 -2.68
CA ASN A 171 34.77 13.54 -2.19
C ASN A 171 35.74 14.42 -3.00
N ASP A 172 36.83 13.86 -3.56
CA ASP A 172 37.88 14.62 -4.22
C ASP A 172 37.40 15.59 -5.33
N PRO A 173 36.48 15.22 -6.24
CA PRO A 173 35.96 16.17 -7.22
C PRO A 173 35.27 17.37 -6.60
N PHE A 174 34.54 17.18 -5.50
CA PHE A 174 33.82 18.25 -4.80
C PHE A 174 34.81 19.19 -4.09
N VAL A 175 35.86 18.65 -3.45
CA VAL A 175 36.94 19.44 -2.82
C VAL A 175 37.61 20.29 -3.89
N LYS A 176 38.03 19.74 -5.02
CA LYS A 176 38.64 20.48 -6.13
C LYS A 176 37.71 21.57 -6.69
N MET A 177 36.39 21.32 -6.74
CA MET A 177 35.42 22.34 -7.15
C MET A 177 35.42 23.52 -6.18
N ILE A 178 35.36 23.25 -4.86
CA ILE A 178 35.40 24.28 -3.81
C ILE A 178 36.70 25.10 -3.91
N GLU A 179 37.86 24.46 -4.09
CA GLU A 179 39.13 25.15 -4.29
C GLU A 179 39.09 26.11 -5.49
N LYS A 180 38.54 25.63 -6.61
CA LYS A 180 38.39 26.43 -7.83
C LYS A 180 37.43 27.60 -7.64
N GLU A 181 36.33 27.41 -6.95
CA GLU A 181 35.39 28.49 -6.62
C GLU A 181 36.04 29.54 -5.73
N ASN A 182 36.84 29.14 -4.74
CA ASN A 182 37.57 30.06 -3.90
C ASN A 182 38.58 30.88 -4.70
N GLU A 183 39.33 30.28 -5.63
CA GLU A 183 40.22 31.03 -6.54
C GLU A 183 39.44 32.07 -7.35
N LEU A 184 38.29 31.69 -7.91
CA LEU A 184 37.44 32.60 -8.71
C LEU A 184 36.92 33.75 -7.86
N ILE A 185 36.48 33.48 -6.63
CA ILE A 185 36.04 34.50 -5.67
C ILE A 185 37.15 35.52 -5.42
N GLN A 186 38.38 35.07 -5.21
CA GLN A 186 39.52 35.98 -5.00
C GLN A 186 39.78 36.83 -6.26
N LYS A 187 39.77 36.25 -7.45
CA LYS A 187 39.93 36.99 -8.71
C LYS A 187 38.84 38.06 -8.90
N VAL A 188 37.56 37.71 -8.62
CA VAL A 188 36.46 38.66 -8.69
C VAL A 188 36.66 39.80 -7.71
N LYS A 189 37.01 39.50 -6.45
CA LYS A 189 37.31 40.56 -5.43
C LYS A 189 38.45 41.50 -5.84
N GLN A 190 39.53 40.96 -6.42
CA GLN A 190 40.67 41.76 -6.89
C GLN A 190 40.32 42.69 -8.05
N ASN A 191 39.36 42.30 -8.91
CA ASN A 191 38.91 43.09 -10.05
C ASN A 191 37.69 43.98 -9.75
N THR A 192 37.14 43.89 -8.53
CA THR A 192 36.03 44.76 -8.12
C THR A 192 36.54 46.13 -7.70
N PRO A 193 36.11 47.24 -8.33
CA PRO A 193 36.49 48.58 -7.91
C PRO A 193 36.09 48.84 -6.44
N LYS A 194 36.88 49.67 -5.75
CA LYS A 194 36.49 50.15 -4.39
C LYS A 194 35.26 51.02 -4.53
N TYR A 195 34.22 50.76 -3.79
CA TYR A 195 32.99 51.54 -3.69
C TYR A 195 32.88 52.22 -2.34
#